data_bc0b420b3d89b00b87b391e98c3d4158
#
_entry.id   bc0b420b3d89b00b87b391e98c3d4158
#
_cell.length_a   1.000
_cell.length_b   1.000
_cell.length_c   1.000
_cell.angle_alpha   90.00
_cell.angle_beta   90.00
_cell.angle_gamma   90.00
#
_symmetry.space_group_name_H-M   'P 1'
#
loop_
_entity.id
_entity.type
_entity.pdbx_description
1 polymer ?
#
loop_
_entity_poly.entity_id
_entity_poly.type
_entity_poly.pdbx_seq_one_letter_code
_entity_poly.pdbx_strand_id
1 'polypeptide(L)'
;MPDIIDGYDLIADCSDNIETRLSINDTCIKYKKTWVMAAVGGFFGQIASFQSIKDNTSNSTYRDLMKHKIFDEAGCDNIGTIGSVVGAVGGMQATEILKLIIGNKENLVNKILIFDFITFQSKTLKINSI
;
A
#
# COMPACT_ATOMS: atom_id res chain seq x y z
N MET A 1 -10.49 -14.61 -6.99
CA MET A 1 -10.25 -13.33 -6.32
C MET A 1 -11.39 -12.32 -6.45
N PRO A 2 -11.96 -12.07 -7.64
CA PRO A 2 -13.05 -11.10 -7.79
C PRO A 2 -14.23 -11.32 -6.86
N ASP A 3 -14.70 -12.55 -6.76
CA ASP A 3 -15.89 -12.89 -5.95
C ASP A 3 -15.66 -12.72 -4.45
N ILE A 4 -14.40 -12.80 -4.00
CA ILE A 4 -14.04 -12.60 -2.60
C ILE A 4 -14.01 -11.11 -2.29
N ILE A 5 -13.36 -10.31 -3.13
CA ILE A 5 -13.16 -8.87 -2.90
C ILE A 5 -14.48 -8.10 -2.88
N ASP A 6 -15.45 -8.52 -3.69
CA ASP A 6 -16.73 -7.82 -3.78
C ASP A 6 -17.51 -7.82 -2.44
N GLY A 7 -17.34 -8.85 -1.63
CA GLY A 7 -17.98 -8.96 -0.32
C GLY A 7 -17.40 -8.09 0.80
N TYR A 8 -16.32 -7.33 0.55
CA TYR A 8 -15.64 -6.54 1.57
C TYR A 8 -15.59 -5.06 1.21
N ASP A 9 -15.58 -4.20 2.23
CA ASP A 9 -15.53 -2.74 2.04
C ASP A 9 -14.10 -2.23 1.86
N LEU A 10 -13.13 -2.90 2.48
CA LEU A 10 -11.72 -2.53 2.46
C LEU A 10 -10.85 -3.78 2.40
N ILE A 11 -9.77 -3.71 1.64
CA ILE A 11 -8.83 -4.82 1.45
C ILE A 11 -7.48 -4.46 2.05
N ALA A 12 -6.94 -5.34 2.87
CA ALA A 12 -5.55 -5.27 3.34
C ALA A 12 -4.67 -6.18 2.48
N ASP A 13 -3.67 -5.60 1.82
CA ASP A 13 -2.70 -6.36 1.06
C ASP A 13 -1.51 -6.73 1.93
N CYS A 14 -1.36 -8.02 2.19
CA CYS A 14 -0.23 -8.61 2.91
C CYS A 14 0.61 -9.52 2.01
N SER A 15 0.52 -9.34 0.69
CA SER A 15 1.27 -10.13 -0.28
C SER A 15 2.73 -9.67 -0.39
N ASP A 16 3.55 -10.52 -0.97
CA ASP A 16 5.00 -10.32 -1.10
C ASP A 16 5.46 -10.19 -2.57
N ASN A 17 4.53 -10.04 -3.51
CA ASN A 17 4.88 -10.00 -4.93
C ASN A 17 4.02 -9.01 -5.72
N ILE A 18 4.58 -8.54 -6.82
CA ILE A 18 3.96 -7.53 -7.70
C ILE A 18 2.73 -8.07 -8.40
N GLU A 19 2.77 -9.30 -8.87
CA GLU A 19 1.68 -9.91 -9.63
C GLU A 19 0.39 -9.92 -8.82
N THR A 20 0.47 -10.33 -7.55
CA THR A 20 -0.66 -10.30 -6.64
C THR A 20 -1.15 -8.87 -6.39
N ARG A 21 -0.24 -7.91 -6.18
CA ARG A 21 -0.61 -6.50 -5.98
C ARG A 21 -1.28 -5.88 -7.20
N LEU A 22 -0.82 -6.20 -8.39
CA LEU A 22 -1.47 -5.76 -9.62
C LEU A 22 -2.87 -6.35 -9.76
N SER A 23 -3.03 -7.63 -9.42
CA SER A 23 -4.34 -8.28 -9.42
C SER A 23 -5.31 -7.66 -8.40
N ILE A 24 -4.83 -7.34 -7.19
CA ILE A 24 -5.61 -6.62 -6.17
C ILE A 24 -5.99 -5.24 -6.69
N ASN A 25 -5.03 -4.48 -7.21
CA ASN A 25 -5.26 -3.15 -7.76
C ASN A 25 -6.36 -3.15 -8.81
N ASP A 26 -6.23 -4.00 -9.82
CA ASP A 26 -7.18 -4.04 -10.95
C ASP A 26 -8.57 -4.50 -10.48
N THR A 27 -8.62 -5.45 -9.55
CA THR A 27 -9.89 -5.91 -8.98
C THR A 27 -10.54 -4.82 -8.12
N CYS A 28 -9.78 -4.13 -7.28
CA CYS A 28 -10.28 -3.03 -6.46
C CYS A 28 -10.78 -1.85 -7.30
N ILE A 29 -10.13 -1.55 -8.41
CA ILE A 29 -10.62 -0.55 -9.37
C ILE A 29 -11.97 -0.99 -9.95
N LYS A 30 -12.06 -2.22 -10.42
CA LYS A 30 -13.29 -2.78 -11.03
C LYS A 30 -14.48 -2.76 -10.06
N TYR A 31 -14.26 -3.16 -8.80
CA TYR A 31 -15.32 -3.23 -7.78
C TYR A 31 -15.39 -1.98 -6.88
N LYS A 32 -14.64 -0.93 -7.20
CA LYS A 32 -14.64 0.36 -6.49
C LYS A 32 -14.35 0.22 -5.00
N LYS A 33 -13.35 -0.56 -4.68
CA LYS A 33 -12.91 -0.83 -3.31
C LYS A 33 -11.71 0.03 -2.92
N THR A 34 -11.59 0.28 -1.64
CA THR A 34 -10.37 0.83 -1.04
C THR A 34 -9.45 -0.30 -0.62
N TRP A 35 -8.15 -0.14 -0.83
CA TRP A 35 -7.18 -1.11 -0.34
C TRP A 35 -5.93 -0.44 0.20
N VAL A 36 -5.28 -1.09 1.15
CA VAL A 36 -4.07 -0.62 1.79
C VAL A 36 -2.95 -1.60 1.54
N MET A 37 -1.92 -1.12 0.86
CA MET A 37 -0.69 -1.86 0.58
C MET A 37 0.27 -1.74 1.75
N ALA A 38 0.90 -2.84 2.13
CA ALA A 38 2.11 -2.84 2.94
C ALA A 38 3.18 -3.69 2.27
N ALA A 39 4.40 -3.20 2.26
CA ALA A 39 5.54 -3.89 1.70
C ALA A 39 6.76 -3.72 2.60
N VAL A 40 7.57 -4.76 2.70
CA VAL A 40 8.79 -4.77 3.50
C VAL A 40 9.95 -5.32 2.68
N GLY A 41 11.15 -4.82 2.95
CA GLY A 41 12.40 -5.33 2.38
C GLY A 41 13.55 -4.93 3.29
N GLY A 42 14.24 -5.92 3.91
CA GLY A 42 15.27 -5.63 4.90
C GLY A 42 14.74 -4.76 6.03
N PHE A 43 15.38 -3.61 6.26
CA PHE A 43 15.00 -2.62 7.29
C PHE A 43 14.05 -1.54 6.76
N PHE A 44 13.46 -1.70 5.58
CA PHE A 44 12.55 -0.71 4.99
C PHE A 44 11.12 -1.23 4.95
N GLY A 45 10.18 -0.32 5.18
CA GLY A 45 8.76 -0.56 5.04
C GLY A 45 8.09 0.50 4.20
N GLN A 46 7.00 0.12 3.54
CA GLN A 46 6.16 1.02 2.76
C GLN A 46 4.71 0.77 3.07
N ILE A 47 3.93 1.84 3.13
CA ILE A 47 2.47 1.78 3.24
C ILE A 47 1.88 2.82 2.30
N ALA A 48 0.87 2.40 1.54
CA ALA A 48 0.09 3.29 0.69
C ALA A 48 -1.38 2.87 0.70
N SER A 49 -2.27 3.82 0.58
CA SER A 49 -3.70 3.59 0.47
C SER A 49 -4.19 3.98 -0.91
N PHE A 50 -4.96 3.09 -1.52
CA PHE A 50 -5.54 3.30 -2.84
C PHE A 50 -7.07 3.24 -2.73
N GLN A 51 -7.72 4.30 -3.20
CA GLN A 51 -9.16 4.43 -3.10
C GLN A 51 -9.78 4.61 -4.47
N SER A 52 -10.56 3.63 -4.90
CA SER A 52 -11.31 3.65 -6.15
C SER A 52 -12.76 4.03 -5.87
N ILE A 53 -13.05 5.33 -5.84
CA ILE A 53 -14.39 5.86 -5.62
C ILE A 53 -15.10 6.05 -6.98
N LYS A 54 -16.42 5.92 -6.96
CA LYS A 54 -17.31 5.83 -8.12
C LYS A 54 -17.13 6.92 -9.18
N ASP A 55 -16.78 8.13 -8.77
CA ASP A 55 -16.73 9.30 -9.65
C ASP A 55 -15.40 10.06 -9.58
N ASN A 56 -14.41 9.53 -8.88
CA ASN A 56 -13.12 10.18 -8.70
C ASN A 56 -12.01 9.47 -9.46
N THR A 57 -11.76 9.91 -10.69
CA THR A 57 -10.67 9.41 -11.54
C THR A 57 -9.31 10.02 -11.17
N SER A 58 -9.26 10.93 -10.19
CA SER A 58 -8.03 11.64 -9.80
C SER A 58 -7.19 10.90 -8.75
N ASN A 59 -7.73 9.85 -8.12
CA ASN A 59 -6.97 9.07 -7.14
C ASN A 59 -5.90 8.21 -7.80
N SER A 60 -4.74 8.17 -7.18
CA SER A 60 -3.61 7.36 -7.63
C SER A 60 -3.90 5.86 -7.49
N THR A 61 -3.34 5.09 -8.40
CA THR A 61 -3.38 3.63 -8.41
C THR A 61 -1.99 3.05 -8.08
N TYR A 62 -1.93 1.76 -7.81
CA TYR A 62 -0.65 1.07 -7.65
C TYR A 62 0.20 1.13 -8.93
N ARG A 63 -0.44 1.13 -10.11
CA ARG A 63 0.27 1.30 -11.38
C ARG A 63 0.92 2.68 -11.49
N ASP A 64 0.30 3.72 -10.95
CA ASP A 64 0.91 5.06 -10.88
C ASP A 64 2.13 5.07 -9.97
N LEU A 65 2.04 4.41 -8.82
CA LEU A 65 3.17 4.24 -7.90
C LEU A 65 4.35 3.53 -8.58
N MET A 66 4.10 2.46 -9.34
CA MET A 66 5.12 1.69 -10.03
C MET A 66 5.90 2.49 -11.08
N LYS A 67 5.29 3.50 -11.69
CA LYS A 67 5.97 4.37 -12.68
C LYS A 67 7.18 5.11 -12.08
N HIS A 68 7.18 5.32 -10.78
CA HIS A 68 8.20 6.11 -10.09
C HIS A 68 9.41 5.30 -9.64
N LYS A 69 9.42 3.98 -9.77
CA LYS A 69 10.53 3.09 -9.40
C LYS A 69 11.17 3.44 -8.04
N ILE A 70 10.34 3.77 -7.06
CA ILE A 70 10.80 4.18 -5.72
C ILE A 70 11.59 3.06 -5.05
N PHE A 71 11.29 1.82 -5.43
CA PHE A 71 12.04 0.64 -5.02
C PHE A 71 12.33 -0.23 -6.24
N ASP A 72 13.58 -0.62 -6.37
CA ASP A 72 13.98 -1.67 -7.28
C ASP A 72 13.53 -3.01 -6.68
N GLU A 73 12.43 -3.54 -7.21
CA GLU A 73 11.84 -4.78 -6.72
C GLU A 73 12.73 -6.01 -6.95
N ALA A 74 13.64 -5.96 -7.93
CA ALA A 74 14.67 -6.98 -8.09
C ALA A 74 15.62 -7.03 -6.89
N GLY A 75 15.77 -5.93 -6.15
CA GLY A 75 16.50 -5.89 -4.88
C GLY A 75 15.72 -6.47 -3.71
N CYS A 76 14.40 -6.34 -3.69
CA CYS A 76 13.56 -6.83 -2.58
C CYS A 76 13.52 -8.36 -2.50
N ASP A 77 13.50 -9.06 -3.62
CA ASP A 77 13.50 -10.53 -3.67
C ASP A 77 14.76 -11.15 -3.07
N ASN A 78 15.88 -10.41 -3.04
CA ASN A 78 17.18 -10.88 -2.56
C ASN A 78 17.53 -10.45 -1.12
N ILE A 79 16.79 -9.50 -0.53
CA ILE A 79 17.14 -8.93 0.78
C ILE A 79 16.53 -9.72 1.94
N GLY A 80 15.45 -10.46 1.68
CA GLY A 80 14.72 -11.17 2.72
C GLY A 80 13.91 -10.22 3.61
N THR A 81 13.29 -10.76 4.64
CA THR A 81 12.44 -10.02 5.57
C THR A 81 12.91 -10.23 7.02
N ILE A 82 12.75 -9.18 7.83
CA ILE A 82 13.06 -9.19 9.26
C ILE A 82 11.73 -9.19 10.01
N GLY A 83 11.52 -10.18 10.89
CA GLY A 83 10.25 -10.38 11.58
C GLY A 83 9.78 -9.17 12.38
N SER A 84 10.68 -8.45 13.04
CA SER A 84 10.36 -7.23 13.79
C SER A 84 9.90 -6.08 12.87
N VAL A 85 10.49 -5.95 11.69
CA VAL A 85 10.09 -4.97 10.67
C VAL A 85 8.71 -5.33 10.11
N VAL A 86 8.49 -6.59 9.78
CA VAL A 86 7.19 -7.09 9.32
C VAL A 86 6.09 -6.81 10.34
N GLY A 87 6.34 -7.09 11.63
CA GLY A 87 5.40 -6.82 12.70
C GLY A 87 5.08 -5.33 12.86
N ALA A 88 6.09 -4.48 12.81
CA ALA A 88 5.92 -3.02 12.91
C ALA A 88 5.12 -2.47 11.72
N VAL A 89 5.48 -2.85 10.50
CA VAL A 89 4.77 -2.41 9.27
C VAL A 89 3.34 -2.93 9.24
N GLY A 90 3.09 -4.16 9.67
CA GLY A 90 1.74 -4.71 9.81
C GLY A 90 0.88 -3.92 10.80
N GLY A 91 1.45 -3.50 11.94
CA GLY A 91 0.79 -2.62 12.89
C GLY A 91 0.48 -1.23 12.31
N MET A 92 1.40 -0.67 11.55
CA MET A 92 1.20 0.60 10.84
C MET A 92 0.10 0.47 9.76
N GLN A 93 0.08 -0.62 9.01
CA GLN A 93 -0.97 -0.92 8.04
C GLN A 93 -2.35 -1.01 8.71
N ALA A 94 -2.45 -1.73 9.82
CA ALA A 94 -3.69 -1.84 10.59
C ALA A 94 -4.17 -0.47 11.08
N THR A 95 -3.26 0.38 11.54
CA THR A 95 -3.58 1.75 11.96
C THR A 95 -4.12 2.59 10.80
N GLU A 96 -3.52 2.49 9.63
CA GLU A 96 -4.01 3.17 8.42
C GLU A 96 -5.42 2.70 8.05
N ILE A 97 -5.68 1.40 8.12
CA ILE A 97 -7.00 0.82 7.88
C ILE A 97 -8.03 1.38 8.86
N LEU A 98 -7.71 1.43 10.14
CA LEU A 98 -8.60 2.03 11.16
C LEU A 98 -8.90 3.50 10.86
N LYS A 99 -7.90 4.28 10.46
CA LYS A 99 -8.10 5.69 10.05
C LYS A 99 -9.08 5.81 8.89
N LEU A 100 -8.95 4.95 7.89
CA LEU A 100 -9.86 4.95 6.74
C LEU A 100 -11.30 4.56 7.14
N ILE A 101 -11.46 3.57 8.03
CA ILE A 101 -12.78 3.14 8.52
C ILE A 101 -13.50 4.26 9.28
N ILE A 102 -12.79 4.99 10.15
CA ILE A 102 -13.38 6.09 10.92
C ILE A 102 -13.48 7.41 10.14
N GLY A 103 -13.05 7.43 8.89
CA GLY A 103 -13.10 8.63 8.04
C GLY A 103 -12.09 9.72 8.43
N ASN A 104 -10.99 9.36 9.07
CA ASN A 104 -9.92 10.31 9.38
C ASN A 104 -9.26 10.80 8.10
N LYS A 105 -9.14 12.12 7.94
CA LYS A 105 -8.58 12.74 6.74
C LYS A 105 -7.05 12.73 6.70
N GLU A 106 -6.40 12.51 7.83
CA GLU A 106 -4.95 12.30 7.92
C GLU A 106 -4.60 10.85 7.57
N ASN A 107 -4.83 10.47 6.33
CA ASN A 107 -4.59 9.12 5.79
C ASN A 107 -3.61 9.15 4.62
N LEU A 108 -3.28 7.99 4.09
CA LEU A 108 -2.29 7.81 3.02
C LEU A 108 -2.92 7.69 1.61
N VAL A 109 -4.18 8.08 1.42
CA VAL A 109 -4.75 8.12 0.06
C VAL A 109 -3.96 9.10 -0.80
N ASN A 110 -3.54 8.67 -1.99
CA ASN A 110 -2.66 9.39 -2.91
C ASN A 110 -1.23 9.64 -2.40
N LYS A 111 -0.83 8.94 -1.35
CA LYS A 111 0.49 9.08 -0.73
C LYS A 111 1.12 7.72 -0.50
N ILE A 112 2.44 7.71 -0.40
CA ILE A 112 3.19 6.57 0.11
C ILE A 112 4.04 7.02 1.30
N LEU A 113 3.95 6.25 2.38
CA LEU A 113 4.84 6.35 3.52
C LEU A 113 5.99 5.36 3.34
N ILE A 114 7.20 5.85 3.46
CA ILE A 114 8.43 5.06 3.44
C ILE A 114 9.07 5.17 4.82
N PHE A 115 9.35 4.06 5.47
CA PHE A 115 9.95 4.02 6.79
C PHE A 115 11.29 3.28 6.76
N ASP A 116 12.33 3.94 7.26
CA ASP A 116 13.67 3.38 7.46
C ASP A 116 13.81 2.97 8.93
N PHE A 117 13.83 1.67 9.19
CA PHE A 117 13.95 1.12 10.56
C PHE A 117 15.38 1.13 11.09
N ILE A 118 16.40 1.43 10.29
CA ILE A 118 17.77 1.63 10.79
C ILE A 118 17.85 2.98 11.50
N THR A 119 17.33 4.02 10.88
CA THR A 119 17.39 5.40 11.39
C THR A 119 16.12 5.80 12.15
N PHE A 120 15.05 5.01 12.07
CA PHE A 120 13.72 5.34 12.56
C PHE A 120 13.14 6.63 11.96
N GLN A 121 13.52 6.94 10.73
CA GLN A 121 12.99 8.09 10.00
C GLN A 121 11.95 7.65 8.99
N SER A 122 10.97 8.52 8.77
CA SER A 122 9.93 8.31 7.76
C SER A 122 9.88 9.45 6.76
N LYS A 123 9.42 9.13 5.56
CA LYS A 123 9.15 10.09 4.50
C LYS A 123 7.81 9.77 3.87
N THR A 124 6.96 10.79 3.74
CA THR A 124 5.68 10.67 3.03
C THR A 124 5.76 11.44 1.73
N LEU A 125 5.43 10.80 0.63
CA LEU A 125 5.45 11.37 -0.72
C LEU A 125 4.04 11.31 -1.33
N LYS A 126 3.66 12.34 -2.07
CA LYS A 126 2.46 12.31 -2.93
C LYS A 126 2.78 11.54 -4.20
N ILE A 127 2.00 10.52 -4.52
CA ILE A 127 2.27 9.63 -5.66
C ILE A 127 2.30 10.40 -6.99
N ASN A 128 1.38 11.32 -7.21
CA ASN A 128 1.29 12.09 -8.46
C ASN A 128 2.31 13.24 -8.57
N SER A 129 3.14 13.46 -7.56
CA SER A 129 4.12 14.55 -7.52
C SER A 129 5.57 14.08 -7.47
N ILE A 130 5.79 12.76 -7.58
CA ILE A 130 7.13 12.18 -7.53
C ILE A 130 7.84 12.33 -8.86
#